data_b5c2e217535e1ddaad16921d1d349693
#
_entry.id   b5c2e217535e1ddaad16921d1d349693
#
_cell.length_a   1.000
_cell.length_b   1.000
_cell.length_c   1.000
_cell.angle_alpha   90.00
_cell.angle_beta   90.00
_cell.angle_gamma   90.00
#
_symmetry.space_group_name_H-M   'P 1'
#
loop_
_entity.id
_entity.type
_entity.pdbx_description
1 polymer ?
#
loop_
_entity_poly.entity_id
_entity_poly.type
_entity_poly.pdbx_seq_one_letter_code
_entity_poly.pdbx_strand_id
1 'polypeptide(L)'
;MINLEQRHSKWMSFAFSQAQKAYDSNEVPVGAVVVYNDKIIGRGHNQKEQLNDPTAHAEIIAITAATNTINDWRLIDCELYVTKEPCPMCAGAIINSRIKHVIFGCYD
;
A
#
# COMPACT_ATOMS: atom_id res chain seq x y z
N MET A 1 -17.49 15.23 11.27
CA MET A 1 -16.84 13.90 11.44
C MET A 1 -17.18 13.01 10.26
N ILE A 2 -16.19 12.42 9.62
CA ILE A 2 -16.43 11.49 8.52
C ILE A 2 -16.62 10.07 9.08
N ASN A 3 -17.50 9.28 8.44
CA ASN A 3 -17.75 7.90 8.84
C ASN A 3 -16.64 6.98 8.28
N LEU A 4 -16.67 5.70 8.65
CA LEU A 4 -15.66 4.72 8.26
C LEU A 4 -15.59 4.55 6.74
N GLU A 5 -16.74 4.50 6.07
CA GLU A 5 -16.81 4.34 4.63
C GLU A 5 -16.17 5.53 3.91
N GLN A 6 -16.45 6.75 4.36
CA GLN A 6 -15.87 7.97 3.79
C GLN A 6 -14.35 7.99 4.02
N ARG A 7 -13.91 7.55 5.18
CA ARG A 7 -12.48 7.48 5.51
C ARG A 7 -11.77 6.48 4.59
N HIS A 8 -12.35 5.30 4.39
CA HIS A 8 -11.78 4.30 3.50
C HIS A 8 -11.72 4.81 2.06
N SER A 9 -12.78 5.47 1.58
CA SER A 9 -12.78 6.05 0.23
C SER A 9 -11.71 7.11 0.06
N LYS A 10 -11.50 7.94 1.07
CA LYS A 10 -10.47 8.97 1.05
C LYS A 10 -9.08 8.35 0.84
N TRP A 11 -8.71 7.39 1.68
CA TRP A 11 -7.38 6.79 1.58
C TRP A 11 -7.24 5.92 0.34
N MET A 12 -8.30 5.24 -0.07
CA MET A 12 -8.28 4.43 -1.28
C MET A 12 -8.05 5.30 -2.52
N SER A 13 -8.55 6.54 -2.53
CA SER A 13 -8.30 7.44 -3.66
C SER A 13 -6.81 7.74 -3.82
N PHE A 14 -6.07 7.84 -2.72
CA PHE A 14 -4.62 8.01 -2.78
C PHE A 14 -3.92 6.73 -3.29
N ALA A 15 -4.42 5.56 -2.91
CA ALA A 15 -3.89 4.30 -3.46
C ALA A 15 -4.15 4.22 -4.97
N PHE A 16 -5.31 4.63 -5.45
CA PHE A 16 -5.59 4.69 -6.89
C PHE A 16 -4.70 5.68 -7.62
N SER A 17 -4.34 6.79 -7.00
CA SER A 17 -3.36 7.73 -7.58
C SER A 17 -2.01 7.06 -7.78
N GLN A 18 -1.59 6.21 -6.85
CA GLN A 18 -0.36 5.44 -7.01
C GLN A 18 -0.50 4.41 -8.14
N ALA A 19 -1.66 3.76 -8.25
CA ALA A 19 -1.92 2.82 -9.34
C ALA A 19 -1.82 3.53 -10.70
N GLN A 20 -2.28 4.78 -10.80
CA GLN A 20 -2.17 5.56 -12.02
C GLN A 20 -0.72 5.80 -12.40
N LYS A 21 0.15 6.06 -11.43
CA LYS A 21 1.60 6.21 -11.70
C LYS A 21 2.18 4.93 -12.28
N ALA A 22 1.79 3.76 -11.77
CA ALA A 22 2.23 2.49 -12.32
C ALA A 22 1.75 2.32 -13.75
N TYR A 23 0.48 2.61 -14.02
CA TYR A 23 -0.10 2.53 -15.35
C TYR A 23 0.65 3.43 -16.34
N ASP A 24 0.95 4.66 -15.93
CA ASP A 24 1.65 5.63 -16.78
C ASP A 24 3.09 5.20 -17.08
N SER A 25 3.66 4.32 -16.26
CA SER A 25 5.02 3.80 -16.40
C SER A 25 5.05 2.40 -17.03
N ASN A 26 3.93 1.94 -17.59
CA ASN A 26 3.80 0.61 -18.20
C ASN A 26 4.02 -0.54 -17.22
N GLU A 27 3.66 -0.31 -15.96
CA GLU A 27 3.65 -1.34 -14.92
C GLU A 27 2.22 -1.83 -14.71
N VAL A 28 2.07 -2.97 -14.03
CA VAL A 28 0.76 -3.42 -13.61
C VAL A 28 0.17 -2.35 -12.67
N PRO A 29 -1.06 -1.87 -12.93
CA PRO A 29 -1.59 -0.70 -12.22
C PRO A 29 -2.10 -1.04 -10.81
N VAL A 30 -1.18 -1.23 -9.88
CA VAL A 30 -1.48 -1.45 -8.47
C VAL A 30 -0.80 -0.34 -7.68
N GLY A 31 -1.54 0.23 -6.73
CA GLY A 31 -1.05 1.27 -5.84
C GLY A 31 -1.43 0.97 -4.40
N ALA A 32 -0.63 1.48 -3.48
CA ALA A 32 -0.83 1.25 -2.05
C ALA A 32 -0.38 2.45 -1.23
N VAL A 33 -1.06 2.66 -0.09
CA VAL A 33 -0.63 3.63 0.91
C VAL A 33 -0.77 3.01 2.29
N VAL A 34 0.16 3.36 3.17
CA VAL A 34 0.10 2.99 4.59
C VAL A 34 -0.28 4.23 5.38
N VAL A 35 -1.32 4.10 6.20
CA VAL A 35 -1.88 5.20 6.99
C VAL A 35 -1.66 4.93 8.47
N TYR A 36 -1.17 5.91 9.18
CA TYR A 36 -1.00 5.87 10.61
C TYR A 36 -1.42 7.21 11.19
N ASN A 37 -2.27 7.17 12.21
CA ASN A 37 -2.70 8.38 12.93
C ASN A 37 -3.23 9.45 11.95
N ASP A 38 -4.05 9.01 11.01
CA ASP A 38 -4.71 9.86 10.01
C ASP A 38 -3.74 10.57 9.07
N LYS A 39 -2.58 9.95 8.82
CA LYS A 39 -1.56 10.47 7.88
C LYS A 39 -1.01 9.33 7.03
N ILE A 40 -0.70 9.63 5.78
CA ILE A 40 0.00 8.69 4.92
C ILE A 40 1.49 8.72 5.32
N ILE A 41 2.00 7.55 5.73
CA ILE A 41 3.40 7.41 6.10
C ILE A 41 4.21 6.60 5.07
N GLY A 42 3.55 5.99 4.11
CA GLY A 42 4.22 5.26 3.03
C GLY A 42 3.33 5.17 1.81
N ARG A 43 3.93 5.28 0.63
CA ARG A 43 3.25 5.15 -0.67
C ARG A 43 4.03 4.20 -1.54
N GLY A 44 3.34 3.48 -2.40
CA GLY A 44 4.00 2.59 -3.35
C GLY A 44 3.13 2.30 -4.55
N HIS A 45 3.79 2.00 -5.65
CA HIS A 45 3.14 1.49 -6.86
C HIS A 45 4.05 0.43 -7.46
N ASN A 46 3.48 -0.46 -8.26
CA ASN A 46 4.27 -1.51 -8.90
C ASN A 46 5.38 -0.91 -9.73
N GLN A 47 6.61 -1.40 -9.53
CA GLN A 47 7.81 -0.94 -10.23
C GLN A 47 8.72 -2.10 -10.61
N LYS A 48 8.14 -3.27 -10.94
CA LYS A 48 8.92 -4.48 -11.26
C LYS A 48 9.83 -4.26 -12.46
N GLU A 49 9.29 -3.68 -13.53
CA GLU A 49 10.07 -3.40 -14.74
C GLU A 49 11.07 -2.26 -14.50
N GLN A 50 10.61 -1.19 -13.89
CA GLN A 50 11.42 0.00 -13.65
C GLN A 50 12.64 -0.30 -12.78
N LEU A 51 12.46 -1.09 -11.72
CA LEU A 51 13.53 -1.43 -10.78
C LEU A 51 14.21 -2.75 -11.11
N ASN A 52 13.73 -3.46 -12.13
CA ASN A 52 14.22 -4.79 -12.48
C ASN A 52 14.20 -5.70 -11.24
N ASP A 53 13.08 -5.67 -10.51
CA ASP A 53 12.92 -6.33 -9.22
C ASP A 53 11.57 -7.05 -9.19
N PRO A 54 11.57 -8.40 -9.17
CA PRO A 54 10.32 -9.16 -9.18
C PRO A 54 9.49 -9.00 -7.92
N THR A 55 10.06 -8.44 -6.85
CA THR A 55 9.34 -8.21 -5.60
C THR A 55 8.86 -6.77 -5.44
N ALA A 56 9.08 -5.90 -6.43
CA ALA A 56 8.73 -4.49 -6.36
C ALA A 56 7.22 -4.28 -6.59
N HIS A 57 6.41 -4.90 -5.76
CA HIS A 57 4.98 -4.71 -5.69
C HIS A 57 4.65 -3.45 -4.88
N ALA A 58 3.51 -2.83 -5.18
CA ALA A 58 3.06 -1.61 -4.51
C ALA A 58 3.10 -1.74 -2.98
N GLU A 59 2.62 -2.88 -2.45
CA GLU A 59 2.54 -3.11 -1.01
C GLU A 59 3.93 -3.15 -0.37
N ILE A 60 4.87 -3.86 -0.99
CA ILE A 60 6.24 -3.97 -0.50
C ILE A 60 6.89 -2.58 -0.43
N ILE A 61 6.74 -1.80 -1.49
CA ILE A 61 7.31 -0.45 -1.56
C ILE A 61 6.68 0.46 -0.51
N ALA A 62 5.35 0.41 -0.35
CA ALA A 62 4.65 1.23 0.63
C ALA A 62 5.04 0.85 2.07
N ILE A 63 5.16 -0.45 2.36
CA ILE A 63 5.58 -0.94 3.69
C ILE A 63 7.01 -0.46 3.98
N THR A 64 7.93 -0.62 3.05
CA THR A 64 9.32 -0.17 3.23
C THR A 64 9.38 1.33 3.47
N ALA A 65 8.63 2.11 2.70
CA ALA A 65 8.57 3.57 2.90
C ALA A 65 8.02 3.93 4.28
N ALA A 66 6.96 3.23 4.73
CA ALA A 66 6.33 3.49 6.02
C ALA A 66 7.28 3.18 7.18
N THR A 67 7.97 2.04 7.13
CA THR A 67 8.91 1.67 8.20
C THR A 67 10.06 2.65 8.29
N ASN A 68 10.52 3.18 7.16
CA ASN A 68 11.57 4.19 7.15
C ASN A 68 11.07 5.52 7.68
N THR A 69 9.81 5.87 7.42
CA THR A 69 9.24 7.12 7.91
C THR A 69 9.15 7.15 9.43
N ILE A 70 8.70 6.05 10.06
CA ILE A 70 8.56 6.00 11.52
C ILE A 70 9.78 5.39 12.21
N ASN A 71 10.76 4.95 11.45
CA ASN A 71 11.99 4.34 11.95
C ASN A 71 11.71 3.12 12.85
N ASP A 72 10.79 2.27 12.42
CA ASP A 72 10.42 1.04 13.13
C ASP A 72 9.88 0.06 12.08
N TRP A 73 10.33 -1.20 12.11
CA TRP A 73 9.85 -2.21 11.17
C TRP A 73 8.43 -2.68 11.51
N ARG A 74 7.98 -2.43 12.74
CA ARG A 74 6.62 -2.81 13.15
C ARG A 74 5.66 -1.68 12.83
N LEU A 75 4.66 -1.99 12.04
CA LEU A 75 3.63 -1.03 11.63
C LEU A 75 2.36 -1.27 12.46
N ILE A 76 2.53 -1.30 13.79
CA ILE A 76 1.43 -1.46 14.73
C ILE A 76 0.54 -0.23 14.64
N ASP A 77 -0.77 -0.44 14.64
CA ASP A 77 -1.80 0.60 14.51
C ASP A 77 -1.84 1.29 13.15
N CYS A 78 -1.14 0.73 12.15
CA CYS A 78 -1.21 1.21 10.78
C CYS A 78 -2.27 0.45 9.98
N GLU A 79 -2.80 1.10 8.94
CA GLU A 79 -3.70 0.49 7.98
C GLU A 79 -3.06 0.53 6.60
N LEU A 80 -3.21 -0.55 5.84
CA LEU A 80 -2.76 -0.60 4.45
C LEU A 80 -3.97 -0.52 3.53
N TYR A 81 -3.93 0.42 2.61
CA TYR A 81 -4.91 0.54 1.53
C TYR A 81 -4.23 0.17 0.23
N VAL A 82 -4.77 -0.80 -0.48
CA VAL A 82 -4.22 -1.27 -1.74
C VAL A 82 -5.34 -1.45 -2.75
N THR A 83 -5.09 -1.13 -4.00
CA THR A 83 -6.14 -1.13 -5.03
C THR A 83 -6.60 -2.53 -5.41
N LYS A 84 -5.80 -3.55 -5.16
CA LYS A 84 -6.08 -4.94 -5.52
C LYS A 84 -5.68 -5.85 -4.37
N GLU A 85 -6.38 -6.96 -4.20
CA GLU A 85 -6.09 -7.96 -3.17
C GLU A 85 -4.60 -8.36 -3.20
N PRO A 86 -3.89 -8.33 -2.06
CA PRO A 86 -2.48 -8.70 -2.02
C PRO A 86 -2.23 -10.15 -2.41
N CYS A 87 -1.14 -10.36 -3.15
CA CYS A 87 -0.67 -11.71 -3.49
C CYS A 87 -0.06 -12.39 -2.26
N PRO A 88 0.25 -13.70 -2.32
CA PRO A 88 0.84 -14.40 -1.16
C PRO A 88 2.12 -13.79 -0.61
N MET A 89 3.00 -13.28 -1.47
CA MET A 89 4.23 -12.60 -1.03
C MET A 89 3.90 -11.36 -0.21
N CYS A 90 3.00 -10.53 -0.72
CA CYS A 90 2.61 -9.29 -0.03
C CYS A 90 1.81 -9.59 1.23
N ALA A 91 0.95 -10.60 1.22
CA ALA A 91 0.24 -11.03 2.42
C ALA A 91 1.22 -11.43 3.52
N GLY A 92 2.29 -12.15 3.16
CA GLY A 92 3.35 -12.49 4.11
C GLY A 92 4.08 -11.26 4.65
N ALA A 93 4.37 -10.30 3.79
CA ALA A 93 5.01 -9.05 4.21
C ALA A 93 4.11 -8.26 5.16
N ILE A 94 2.81 -8.22 4.90
CA ILE A 94 1.83 -7.54 5.76
C ILE A 94 1.84 -8.18 7.15
N ILE A 95 1.81 -9.51 7.22
CA ILE A 95 1.85 -10.24 8.48
C ILE A 95 3.15 -9.94 9.23
N ASN A 96 4.28 -10.01 8.53
CA ASN A 96 5.59 -9.76 9.13
C ASN A 96 5.71 -8.35 9.68
N SER A 97 5.08 -7.37 9.05
CA SER A 97 5.13 -5.97 9.48
C SER A 97 4.14 -5.65 10.61
N ARG A 98 3.28 -6.59 10.99
CA ARG A 98 2.30 -6.44 12.07
C ARG A 98 1.14 -5.50 11.73
N ILE A 99 0.90 -5.23 10.46
CA ILE A 99 -0.29 -4.50 10.02
C ILE A 99 -1.52 -5.38 10.30
N LYS A 100 -2.54 -4.81 10.96
CA LYS A 100 -3.74 -5.56 11.33
C LYS A 100 -4.92 -5.35 10.38
N HIS A 101 -4.95 -4.21 9.71
CA HIS A 101 -6.10 -3.85 8.86
C HIS A 101 -5.62 -3.59 7.44
N VAL A 102 -6.17 -4.34 6.51
CA VAL A 102 -5.91 -4.20 5.08
C VAL A 102 -7.24 -3.96 4.38
N ILE A 103 -7.30 -2.89 3.63
CA ILE A 103 -8.48 -2.54 2.83
C ILE A 103 -8.04 -2.61 1.36
N PHE A 104 -8.72 -3.40 0.54
CA PHE A 104 -8.37 -3.49 -0.87
C PHE A 104 -9.56 -3.15 -1.74
N GLY A 105 -9.28 -2.64 -2.95
CA GLY A 105 -10.29 -2.12 -3.84
C GLY A 105 -11.00 -3.19 -4.68
N CYS A 106 -10.31 -4.26 -5.04
CA CYS A 106 -10.91 -5.37 -5.79
C CYS A 106 -10.16 -6.68 -5.50
N TYR A 107 -10.86 -7.79 -5.76
CA TYR A 107 -10.26 -9.11 -5.65
C TYR A 107 -9.33 -9.39 -6.83
N ASP A 108 -8.36 -10.21 -6.59
CA ASP A 108 -7.42 -10.64 -7.63
C ASP A 108 -8.09 -11.61 -8.61
#